data_26e8a35b5beb94aaefe45e0446475270
#
_entry.id   26e8a35b5beb94aaefe45e0446475270
#
_cell.length_a   1.000
_cell.length_b   1.000
_cell.length_c   1.000
_cell.angle_alpha   90.00
_cell.angle_beta   90.00
_cell.angle_gamma   90.00
#
_symmetry.space_group_name_H-M   'P 1'
#
loop_
_entity.id
_entity.type
_entity.pdbx_description
1 polymer ?
#
loop_
_entity_poly.entity_id
_entity_poly.type
_entity_poly.pdbx_seq_one_letter_code
_entity_poly.pdbx_strand_id
1 'polypeptide(L)'
;MSPVPALRPARRGFTLIELMVVLVIIGVLAALIVPNVINRADDARVTAARTDVNNLMQALKLYRLDNQRYPSAEQGLQALVVRPTAAPAPINWKPYLDKLPNDPWGRPYQRSEEHTSEL
;
A
#
# COMPACT_ATOMS: atom_id res chain seq x y z
N MET A 1 39.15 22.78 -56.10
CA MET A 1 38.76 22.46 -55.46
C MET A 1 37.89 22.93 -54.64
N SER A 2 37.14 22.81 -54.52
CA SER A 2 36.39 23.30 -53.84
C SER A 2 35.94 22.75 -52.74
N PRO A 3 35.91 23.11 -52.10
CA PRO A 3 35.70 22.69 -51.01
C PRO A 3 34.44 22.67 -50.61
N VAL A 4 34.09 22.13 -50.38
CA VAL A 4 32.98 21.93 -50.00
C VAL A 4 32.58 22.30 -48.85
N PRO A 5 31.88 22.80 -48.65
CA PRO A 5 31.47 23.27 -47.63
C PRO A 5 30.79 22.55 -46.79
N ALA A 6 31.00 22.32 -46.39
CA ALA A 6 30.61 21.90 -45.51
C ALA A 6 29.47 21.72 -45.07
N LEU A 7 29.23 21.42 -45.17
CA LEU A 7 28.16 21.14 -44.83
C LEU A 7 27.88 20.99 -43.63
N ARG A 8 27.75 21.34 -43.01
CA ARG A 8 27.58 21.29 -41.91
C ARG A 8 26.62 20.80 -41.48
N PRO A 9 26.34 20.48 -41.28
CA PRO A 9 25.57 20.00 -41.02
C PRO A 9 24.94 19.67 -40.00
N ALA A 10 24.97 19.22 -39.93
CA ALA A 10 24.45 18.62 -39.07
C ALA A 10 24.16 19.09 -37.85
N ARG A 11 24.63 19.74 -37.45
CA ARG A 11 24.47 20.05 -36.33
C ARG A 11 23.50 20.85 -36.26
N ARG A 12 22.68 20.67 -35.88
CA ARG A 12 21.84 21.45 -35.74
C ARG A 12 21.39 21.50 -34.51
N GLY A 13 21.45 22.17 -33.68
CA GLY A 13 20.84 22.32 -32.44
C GLY A 13 19.37 22.46 -32.59
N PHE A 14 18.62 22.29 -31.52
CA PHE A 14 17.22 22.57 -31.55
C PHE A 14 16.99 24.08 -31.50
N THR A 15 15.93 24.51 -32.13
CA THR A 15 15.53 25.89 -32.00
C THR A 15 14.82 26.12 -30.68
N LEU A 16 14.76 27.37 -30.25
CA LEU A 16 14.01 27.68 -29.05
C LEU A 16 12.55 27.30 -29.16
N ILE A 17 11.96 27.50 -30.34
CA ILE A 17 10.56 27.20 -30.50
C ILE A 17 10.31 25.72 -30.45
N GLU A 18 11.23 24.90 -30.91
CA GLU A 18 11.11 23.46 -30.80
C GLU A 18 11.11 23.04 -29.36
N LEU A 19 11.99 23.58 -28.54
CA LEU A 19 12.02 23.27 -27.13
C LEU A 19 10.77 23.75 -26.41
N MET A 20 10.27 24.92 -26.78
CA MET A 20 9.05 25.42 -26.17
C MET A 20 7.87 24.53 -26.50
N VAL A 21 7.75 24.10 -27.73
CA VAL A 21 6.66 23.19 -28.14
C VAL A 21 6.76 21.86 -27.40
N VAL A 22 7.96 21.31 -27.30
CA VAL A 22 8.15 20.05 -26.59
C VAL A 22 7.73 20.18 -25.13
N LEU A 23 8.14 21.27 -24.48
CA LEU A 23 7.78 21.45 -23.08
C LEU A 23 6.28 21.62 -22.90
N VAL A 24 5.62 22.30 -23.81
CA VAL A 24 4.17 22.45 -23.74
C VAL A 24 3.48 21.11 -23.89
N ILE A 25 3.91 20.31 -24.85
CA ILE A 25 3.32 18.98 -25.06
C ILE A 25 3.51 18.10 -23.82
N ILE A 26 4.72 18.08 -23.27
CA ILE A 26 5.01 17.31 -22.07
C ILE A 26 4.16 17.79 -20.92
N GLY A 27 4.01 19.11 -20.75
CA GLY A 27 3.20 19.65 -19.70
C GLY A 27 1.74 19.27 -19.80
N VAL A 28 1.18 19.30 -21.02
CA VAL A 28 -0.20 18.91 -21.23
C VAL A 28 -0.40 17.43 -20.92
N LEU A 29 0.49 16.58 -21.40
CA LEU A 29 0.40 15.16 -21.15
C LEU A 29 0.56 14.84 -19.67
N ALA A 30 1.48 15.50 -19.00
CA ALA A 30 1.70 15.31 -17.58
C ALA A 30 0.46 15.71 -16.78
N ALA A 31 -0.22 16.78 -17.17
CA ALA A 31 -1.42 17.23 -16.49
C ALA A 31 -2.54 16.21 -16.59
N LEU A 32 -2.59 15.45 -17.68
CA LEU A 32 -3.61 14.42 -17.85
C LEU A 32 -3.27 13.15 -17.07
N ILE A 33 -2.00 12.82 -16.94
CA ILE A 33 -1.58 11.57 -16.33
C ILE A 33 -1.56 11.63 -14.81
N VAL A 34 -1.09 12.74 -14.26
CA VAL A 34 -0.87 12.85 -12.81
C VAL A 34 -2.14 12.55 -11.99
N PRO A 35 -3.30 13.12 -12.31
CA PRO A 35 -4.49 12.80 -11.53
C PRO A 35 -4.85 11.31 -11.55
N ASN A 36 -4.68 10.65 -12.69
CA ASN A 36 -4.96 9.22 -12.78
C ASN A 36 -4.04 8.41 -11.89
N VAL A 37 -2.77 8.76 -11.84
CA VAL A 37 -1.80 8.05 -11.01
C VAL A 37 -2.16 8.19 -9.54
N ILE A 38 -2.55 9.38 -9.10
CA ILE A 38 -2.93 9.63 -7.72
C ILE A 38 -4.16 8.80 -7.35
N ASN A 39 -5.17 8.79 -8.22
CA ASN A 39 -6.38 8.03 -7.94
C ASN A 39 -6.10 6.54 -7.84
N ARG A 40 -5.23 6.03 -8.70
CA ARG A 40 -4.89 4.62 -8.65
C ARG A 40 -4.10 4.26 -7.40
N ALA A 41 -3.27 5.19 -6.92
CA ALA A 41 -2.54 4.95 -5.68
C ALA A 41 -3.51 4.84 -4.50
N ASP A 42 -4.52 5.69 -4.44
CA ASP A 42 -5.52 5.62 -3.40
C ASP A 42 -6.33 4.33 -3.48
N ASP A 43 -6.72 3.92 -4.68
CA ASP A 43 -7.42 2.65 -4.87
C ASP A 43 -6.58 1.47 -4.43
N ALA A 44 -5.30 1.51 -4.71
CA ALA A 44 -4.38 0.45 -4.29
C ALA A 44 -4.28 0.39 -2.77
N ARG A 45 -4.26 1.54 -2.10
CA ARG A 45 -4.22 1.57 -0.63
C ARG A 45 -5.47 0.97 -0.02
N VAL A 46 -6.62 1.30 -0.57
CA VAL A 46 -7.88 0.74 -0.10
C VAL A 46 -7.91 -0.77 -0.31
N THR A 47 -7.47 -1.23 -1.47
CA THR A 47 -7.42 -2.66 -1.74
C THR A 47 -6.48 -3.38 -0.79
N ALA A 48 -5.31 -2.81 -0.53
CA ALA A 48 -4.36 -3.39 0.42
C ALA A 48 -4.96 -3.46 1.81
N ALA A 49 -5.65 -2.40 2.23
CA ALA A 49 -6.29 -2.39 3.55
C ALA A 49 -7.36 -3.48 3.65
N ARG A 50 -8.16 -3.66 2.60
CA ARG A 50 -9.17 -4.73 2.60
C ARG A 50 -8.54 -6.11 2.71
N THR A 51 -7.45 -6.32 2.01
CA THR A 51 -6.74 -7.59 2.08
C THR A 51 -6.21 -7.83 3.47
N ASP A 52 -5.62 -6.82 4.10
CA ASP A 52 -5.11 -6.94 5.46
C ASP A 52 -6.23 -7.24 6.44
N VAL A 53 -7.36 -6.54 6.33
CA VAL A 53 -8.49 -6.77 7.22
C VAL A 53 -9.02 -8.20 7.05
N ASN A 54 -9.13 -8.68 5.81
CA ASN A 54 -9.57 -10.05 5.58
C ASN A 54 -8.62 -11.06 6.18
N ASN A 55 -7.33 -10.84 6.05
CA ASN A 55 -6.32 -11.74 6.63
C ASN A 55 -6.39 -11.73 8.15
N LEU A 56 -6.58 -10.55 8.74
CA LEU A 56 -6.73 -10.44 10.19
C LEU A 56 -7.99 -11.13 10.67
N MET A 57 -9.08 -10.98 9.94
CA MET A 57 -10.33 -11.66 10.32
C MET A 57 -10.20 -13.16 10.24
N GLN A 58 -9.54 -13.68 9.22
CA GLN A 58 -9.30 -15.11 9.10
C GLN A 58 -8.42 -15.61 10.24
N ALA A 59 -7.39 -14.87 10.58
CA ALA A 59 -6.53 -15.23 11.70
C ALA A 59 -7.30 -15.24 13.02
N LEU A 60 -8.20 -14.27 13.22
CA LEU A 60 -9.04 -14.23 14.40
C LEU A 60 -9.99 -15.42 14.46
N LYS A 61 -10.53 -15.83 13.31
CA LYS A 61 -11.39 -17.01 13.27
C LYS A 61 -10.62 -18.27 13.60
N LEU A 62 -9.41 -18.40 13.13
CA LEU A 62 -8.57 -19.52 13.48
C LEU A 62 -8.24 -19.52 14.97
N TYR A 63 -7.95 -18.36 15.52
CA TYR A 63 -7.73 -18.25 16.96
C TYR A 63 -8.95 -18.73 17.72
N ARG A 64 -10.14 -18.33 17.31
CA ARG A 64 -11.35 -18.74 17.96
C ARG A 64 -11.58 -20.24 17.85
N LEU A 65 -11.28 -20.82 16.70
CA LEU A 65 -11.43 -22.26 16.52
C LEU A 65 -10.50 -23.03 17.43
N ASP A 66 -9.27 -22.57 17.60
CA ASP A 66 -8.30 -23.26 18.42
C ASP A 66 -8.54 -23.02 19.90
N ASN A 67 -8.95 -21.82 20.28
CA ASN A 67 -9.01 -21.41 21.68
C ASN A 67 -10.41 -21.15 22.18
N GLN A 68 -11.41 -21.35 21.33
CA GLN A 68 -12.84 -21.26 21.65
C GLN A 68 -13.30 -19.85 22.02
N ARG A 69 -12.49 -18.85 21.77
CA ARG A 69 -12.85 -17.46 22.00
C ARG A 69 -11.95 -16.56 21.18
N TYR A 70 -12.41 -15.35 20.95
CA TYR A 70 -11.55 -14.32 20.36
C TYR A 70 -10.61 -13.76 21.42
N PRO A 71 -9.48 -13.18 21.02
CA PRO A 71 -8.63 -12.48 21.98
C PRO A 71 -9.40 -11.37 22.67
N SER A 72 -9.10 -11.14 23.94
CA SER A 72 -9.73 -10.06 24.69
C SER A 72 -9.23 -8.70 24.17
N ALA A 73 -9.90 -7.63 24.62
CA ALA A 73 -9.49 -6.30 24.26
C ALA A 73 -8.07 -5.99 24.71
N GLU A 74 -7.69 -6.47 25.90
CA GLU A 74 -6.35 -6.28 26.40
C GLU A 74 -5.32 -7.04 25.59
N GLN A 75 -5.67 -8.24 25.15
CA GLN A 75 -4.78 -9.04 24.34
C GLN A 75 -4.65 -8.46 22.94
N GLY A 76 -5.75 -7.96 22.39
CA GLY A 76 -5.76 -7.30 21.09
C GLY A 76 -5.31 -8.18 19.95
N LEU A 77 -4.99 -7.55 18.83
CA LEU A 77 -4.51 -8.26 17.65
C LEU A 77 -3.11 -8.82 17.85
N GLN A 78 -2.39 -8.32 18.85
CA GLN A 78 -1.05 -8.82 19.13
C GLN A 78 -1.10 -10.31 19.49
N ALA A 79 -2.24 -10.78 19.99
CA ALA A 79 -2.42 -12.19 20.32
C ALA A 79 -2.30 -13.11 19.10
N LEU A 80 -2.40 -12.58 17.91
CA LEU A 80 -2.24 -13.36 16.68
C LEU A 80 -0.77 -13.62 16.36
N VAL A 81 0.12 -12.79 16.88
CA VAL A 81 1.55 -12.87 16.58
C VAL A 81 2.32 -13.47 17.75
N VAL A 82 2.00 -13.05 18.96
CA VAL A 82 2.69 -13.47 20.17
C VAL A 82 1.67 -14.09 21.11
N ARG A 83 2.05 -15.17 21.76
CA ARG A 83 1.16 -15.81 22.71
C ARG A 83 0.82 -14.83 23.84
N PRO A 84 -0.47 -14.58 24.08
CA PRO A 84 -0.86 -13.65 25.14
C PRO A 84 -0.53 -14.22 26.50
N THR A 85 -0.06 -13.36 27.38
CA THR A 85 0.19 -13.73 28.77
C THR A 85 -0.95 -13.26 29.68
N ALA A 86 -1.76 -12.30 29.21
CA ALA A 86 -2.88 -11.83 29.97
C ALA A 86 -4.01 -12.87 29.98
N ALA A 87 -4.78 -12.86 31.05
CA ALA A 87 -5.93 -13.75 31.14
C ALA A 87 -7.05 -13.21 30.21
N PRO A 88 -7.86 -14.09 29.60
CA PRO A 88 -7.75 -15.54 29.68
C PRO A 88 -6.67 -16.08 28.75
N ALA A 89 -5.87 -16.99 29.28
CA ALA A 89 -4.80 -17.58 28.47
C ALA A 89 -5.39 -18.47 27.40
N PRO A 90 -4.83 -18.46 26.21
CA PRO A 90 -5.29 -19.36 25.15
C PRO A 90 -4.94 -20.82 25.48
N ILE A 91 -5.85 -21.71 25.12
CA ILE A 91 -5.68 -23.11 25.41
C ILE A 91 -4.75 -23.79 24.42
N ASN A 92 -4.88 -23.40 23.16
CA ASN A 92 -4.16 -24.07 22.08
C ASN A 92 -3.63 -23.04 21.12
N TRP A 93 -2.75 -22.19 21.61
CA TRP A 93 -2.25 -21.06 20.83
C TRP A 93 -1.22 -21.51 19.81
N LYS A 94 -1.28 -20.91 18.64
CA LYS A 94 -0.29 -21.06 17.58
C LYS A 94 -0.03 -19.68 16.97
N PRO A 95 1.11 -19.45 16.37
CA PRO A 95 1.31 -18.18 15.67
C PRO A 95 0.41 -18.16 14.42
N TYR A 96 -0.51 -17.23 14.40
CA TYR A 96 -1.47 -17.11 13.31
C TYR A 96 -1.00 -16.16 12.22
N LEU A 97 -0.11 -15.25 12.58
CA LEU A 97 0.50 -14.30 11.66
C LEU A 97 1.97 -14.15 12.02
N ASP A 98 2.80 -13.88 11.03
CA ASP A 98 4.21 -13.62 11.29
C ASP A 98 4.40 -12.27 11.97
N LYS A 99 3.64 -11.30 11.54
CA LYS A 99 3.67 -9.95 12.12
C LYS A 99 2.37 -9.25 11.82
N LEU A 100 2.04 -8.25 12.61
CA LEU A 100 0.85 -7.45 12.35
C LEU A 100 1.17 -6.42 11.28
N PRO A 101 0.36 -6.34 10.23
CA PRO A 101 0.54 -5.28 9.24
C PRO A 101 0.05 -3.95 9.79
N ASN A 102 0.64 -2.87 9.31
CA ASN A 102 0.07 -1.55 9.48
C ASN A 102 -0.80 -1.25 8.28
N ASP A 103 -1.76 -0.35 8.46
CA ASP A 103 -2.56 0.05 7.32
C ASP A 103 -1.66 0.82 6.32
N PRO A 104 -2.14 1.03 5.09
CA PRO A 104 -1.32 1.70 4.08
C PRO A 104 -0.96 3.15 4.43
N TRP A 105 -1.61 3.71 5.45
CA TRP A 105 -1.32 5.06 5.92
C TRP A 105 -0.43 5.06 7.16
N GLY A 106 0.10 3.89 7.53
CA GLY A 106 1.10 3.78 8.58
C GLY A 106 0.56 3.61 9.99
N ARG A 107 -0.73 3.37 10.13
CA ARG A 107 -1.35 3.19 11.45
C ARG A 107 -1.59 1.71 11.73
N PRO A 108 -1.48 1.31 12.99
CA PRO A 108 -1.81 -0.08 13.32
C PRO A 108 -3.32 -0.30 13.25
N TYR A 109 -3.70 -1.51 12.82
CA TYR A 109 -5.09 -1.90 12.88
C TYR A 109 -5.50 -2.14 14.32
N GLN A 110 -6.76 -1.87 14.61
CA GLN A 110 -7.31 -2.10 15.93
C GLN A 110 -8.59 -2.90 15.81
N ARG A 111 -8.85 -3.72 16.81
CA ARG A 111 -10.07 -4.47 16.85
C ARG A 111 -11.11 -3.69 17.61
N SER A 112 -12.32 -3.63 17.06
CA SER A 112 -13.43 -2.98 17.74
C SER A 112 -14.10 -3.97 18.68
N GLU A 113 -14.35 -3.55 19.89
CA GLU A 113 -15.06 -4.41 20.81
C GLU A 113 -16.55 -4.38 20.58
N GLU A 114 -17.06 -3.32 20.04
CA GLU A 114 -18.49 -3.22 19.79
C GLU A 114 -18.92 -4.15 18.67
N HIS A 115 -18.02 -4.41 17.73
CA HIS A 115 -18.29 -5.26 16.60
C HIS A 115 -17.19 -6.28 16.53
N THR A 116 -17.42 -7.41 17.11
CA THR A 116 -16.37 -8.43 17.22
C THR A 116 -15.84 -8.92 15.89
N SER A 117 -16.55 -8.66 14.82
CA SER A 117 -16.11 -9.05 13.49
C SER A 117 -15.48 -7.93 12.70
N GLU A 118 -15.38 -6.74 13.27
CA GLU A 118 -14.81 -5.60 12.57
C GLU A 118 -13.49 -5.19 13.17
N LEU A 119 -12.62 -4.68 12.32
CA LEU A 119 -11.28 -4.24 12.72
C LEU A 119 -11.10 -2.74 12.52
#